data_2e3fbadc0ad904c99bf4756ecd7a44df
#
_entry.id   2e3fbadc0ad904c99bf4756ecd7a44df
#
_cell.length_a   1.000
_cell.length_b   1.000
_cell.length_c   1.000
_cell.angle_alpha   90.00
_cell.angle_beta   90.00
_cell.angle_gamma   90.00
#
_symmetry.space_group_name_H-M   'P 1'
#
loop_
_entity.id
_entity.type
_entity.pdbx_description
1 polymer ?
#
loop_
_entity_poly.entity_id
_entity_poly.type
_entity_poly.pdbx_seq_one_letter_code
_entity_poly.pdbx_strand_id
1 'polypeptide(L)'
;YFQNLREEIKIMKNKGFDFTSMYVGGGTTLIDEEELLKTLELCKKLFNIKEISCESDPNHIDPNKLSMFKGIIDRLSCGIQSFDDETLKKVARYNKFGSSKELQEKISKALGILPIFSIDLIFNLPGQNEKQLLNDLEIAKNLAPQQITTYPLMKSNLTKDNIAKSLGVSIKDNEFTYYQIIREFFKDYTQNNGWSFSLEKNKLNDEYVSSHHEYLGVGSGAFSFLDGELLINAFNLNDYAKFI
;
A
#
# COMPACT_ATOMS: atom_id res chain seq x y z
N TYR A 1 14.07 -3.30 -16.69
CA TYR A 1 13.84 -2.49 -15.48
C TYR A 1 14.58 -3.08 -14.28
N PHE A 2 14.27 -4.31 -13.84
CA PHE A 2 14.83 -4.92 -12.63
C PHE A 2 16.36 -5.01 -12.63
N GLN A 3 16.99 -5.22 -13.78
CA GLN A 3 18.46 -5.18 -13.88
C GLN A 3 19.00 -3.81 -13.49
N ASN A 4 18.46 -2.72 -14.04
CA ASN A 4 18.88 -1.36 -13.72
C ASN A 4 18.58 -1.01 -12.25
N LEU A 5 17.43 -1.44 -11.72
CA LEU A 5 17.11 -1.27 -10.31
C LEU A 5 18.16 -1.91 -9.40
N ARG A 6 18.60 -3.14 -9.72
CA ARG A 6 19.65 -3.81 -8.95
C ARG A 6 21.01 -3.16 -9.10
N GLU A 7 21.32 -2.57 -10.25
CA GLU A 7 22.57 -1.78 -10.41
C GLU A 7 22.52 -0.49 -9.59
N GLU A 8 21.40 0.24 -9.59
CA GLU A 8 21.20 1.42 -8.73
C GLU A 8 21.41 1.07 -7.25
N ILE A 9 20.81 -0.03 -6.78
CA ILE A 9 20.96 -0.53 -5.41
C ILE A 9 22.43 -0.77 -5.06
N LYS A 10 23.20 -1.38 -5.96
CA LYS A 10 24.65 -1.60 -5.77
C LYS A 10 25.44 -0.29 -5.73
N ILE A 11 25.08 0.66 -6.60
CA ILE A 11 25.69 2.00 -6.61
C ILE A 11 25.47 2.69 -5.26
N MET A 12 24.25 2.61 -4.71
CA MET A 12 23.95 3.21 -3.41
C MET A 12 24.76 2.56 -2.28
N LYS A 13 24.92 1.24 -2.29
CA LYS A 13 25.81 0.56 -1.35
C LYS A 13 27.27 1.04 -1.48
N ASN A 14 27.77 1.17 -2.69
CA ASN A 14 29.13 1.64 -2.95
C ASN A 14 29.36 3.10 -2.53
N LYS A 15 28.30 3.92 -2.53
CA LYS A 15 28.32 5.29 -2.00
C LYS A 15 28.28 5.35 -0.46
N GLY A 16 28.19 4.21 0.23
CA GLY A 16 28.24 4.14 1.68
C GLY A 16 26.88 4.17 2.36
N PHE A 17 25.76 4.16 1.62
CA PHE A 17 24.44 4.06 2.23
C PHE A 17 24.23 2.71 2.92
N ASP A 18 23.52 2.73 4.05
CA ASP A 18 23.02 1.53 4.73
C ASP A 18 21.59 1.78 5.23
N PHE A 19 20.76 0.72 5.23
CA PHE A 19 19.35 0.83 5.53
C PHE A 19 18.93 -0.29 6.49
N THR A 20 17.98 0.02 7.38
CA THR A 20 17.42 -0.94 8.34
C THR A 20 16.00 -1.35 8.01
N SER A 21 15.31 -0.60 7.19
CA SER A 21 13.95 -0.89 6.72
C SER A 21 13.82 -0.62 5.23
N MET A 22 12.86 -1.30 4.61
CA MET A 22 12.57 -1.17 3.19
C MET A 22 11.07 -1.16 2.95
N TYR A 23 10.62 -0.22 2.13
CA TYR A 23 9.26 -0.16 1.63
C TYR A 23 9.27 -0.34 0.11
N VAL A 24 8.45 -1.25 -0.38
CA VAL A 24 8.28 -1.53 -1.81
C VAL A 24 6.87 -1.12 -2.22
N GLY A 25 6.80 -0.02 -2.93
CA GLY A 25 5.55 0.58 -3.36
C GLY A 25 5.57 1.01 -4.83
N GLY A 26 4.52 1.68 -5.24
CA GLY A 26 4.36 2.18 -6.61
C GLY A 26 3.17 1.51 -7.29
N GLY A 27 3.31 0.98 -8.47
CA GLY A 27 2.23 0.32 -9.19
C GLY A 27 1.89 -1.07 -8.65
N THR A 28 1.96 -2.10 -9.48
CA THR A 28 1.80 -3.50 -9.07
C THR A 28 3.17 -4.08 -8.73
N THR A 29 3.52 -4.19 -7.47
CA THR A 29 4.87 -4.59 -7.02
C THR A 29 5.16 -6.06 -7.28
N LEU A 30 4.15 -6.93 -7.15
CA LEU A 30 4.25 -8.37 -7.39
C LEU A 30 3.92 -8.76 -8.85
N ILE A 31 4.19 -7.88 -9.82
CA ILE A 31 3.94 -8.17 -11.24
C ILE A 31 4.90 -9.24 -11.80
N ASP A 32 6.10 -9.32 -11.23
CA ASP A 32 7.13 -10.32 -11.54
C ASP A 32 7.74 -10.77 -10.23
N GLU A 33 7.19 -11.83 -9.67
CA GLU A 33 7.52 -12.32 -8.34
C GLU A 33 8.98 -12.79 -8.25
N GLU A 34 9.51 -13.42 -9.31
CA GLU A 34 10.90 -13.91 -9.32
C GLU A 34 11.90 -12.78 -9.35
N GLU A 35 11.67 -11.76 -10.16
CA GLU A 35 12.55 -10.59 -10.24
C GLU A 35 12.46 -9.73 -8.97
N LEU A 36 11.29 -9.61 -8.38
CA LEU A 36 11.13 -8.96 -7.08
C LEU A 36 11.91 -9.73 -6.00
N LEU A 37 11.73 -11.05 -5.92
CA LEU A 37 12.42 -11.90 -4.93
C LEU A 37 13.94 -11.72 -5.02
N LYS A 38 14.53 -11.85 -6.23
CA LYS A 38 15.97 -11.62 -6.46
C LYS A 38 16.42 -10.24 -6.00
N THR A 39 15.57 -9.22 -6.18
CA THR A 39 15.89 -7.84 -5.77
C THR A 39 15.87 -7.69 -4.26
N LEU A 40 14.86 -8.23 -3.59
CA LEU A 40 14.75 -8.20 -2.12
C LEU A 40 15.89 -8.97 -1.45
N GLU A 41 16.26 -10.15 -1.97
CA GLU A 41 17.39 -10.94 -1.50
C GLU A 41 18.73 -10.16 -1.67
N LEU A 42 18.91 -9.46 -2.80
CA LEU A 42 20.05 -8.60 -3.01
C LEU A 42 20.10 -7.48 -1.96
N CYS A 43 18.98 -6.84 -1.69
CA CYS A 43 18.90 -5.78 -0.68
C CYS A 43 19.26 -6.31 0.73
N LYS A 44 18.69 -7.45 1.14
CA LYS A 44 19.02 -8.08 2.44
C LYS A 44 20.49 -8.50 2.53
N LYS A 45 21.12 -8.87 1.40
CA LYS A 45 22.55 -9.21 1.35
C LYS A 45 23.46 -7.99 1.46
N LEU A 46 23.06 -6.87 0.86
CA LEU A 46 23.89 -5.67 0.79
C LEU A 46 23.74 -4.76 2.01
N PHE A 47 22.53 -4.70 2.58
CA PHE A 47 22.19 -3.78 3.65
C PHE A 47 21.74 -4.52 4.90
N ASN A 48 21.73 -3.83 6.05
CA ASN A 48 21.28 -4.39 7.32
C ASN A 48 19.74 -4.31 7.47
N ILE A 49 19.00 -4.69 6.41
CA ILE A 49 17.53 -4.61 6.39
C ILE A 49 16.93 -5.63 7.34
N LYS A 50 16.14 -5.16 8.31
CA LYS A 50 15.47 -5.95 9.33
C LYS A 50 13.99 -6.16 9.05
N GLU A 51 13.39 -5.24 8.27
CA GLU A 51 11.98 -5.30 7.91
C GLU A 51 11.75 -4.87 6.47
N ILE A 52 10.86 -5.57 5.78
CA ILE A 52 10.42 -5.27 4.42
C ILE A 52 8.90 -5.20 4.39
N SER A 53 8.36 -4.06 4.00
CA SER A 53 6.94 -3.85 3.73
C SER A 53 6.72 -3.72 2.23
N CYS A 54 5.71 -4.42 1.69
CA CYS A 54 5.32 -4.37 0.28
C CYS A 54 3.86 -3.98 0.12
N GLU A 55 3.56 -3.24 -0.95
CA GLU A 55 2.18 -3.06 -1.44
C GLU A 55 1.79 -4.20 -2.39
N SER A 56 0.49 -4.45 -2.52
CA SER A 56 -0.07 -5.37 -3.49
C SER A 56 -1.49 -4.99 -3.89
N ASP A 57 -2.04 -5.73 -4.83
CA ASP A 57 -3.44 -5.67 -5.21
C ASP A 57 -4.10 -7.07 -5.17
N PRO A 58 -5.45 -7.15 -5.22
CA PRO A 58 -6.17 -8.43 -5.07
C PRO A 58 -5.87 -9.50 -6.13
N ASN A 59 -5.24 -9.17 -7.24
CA ASN A 59 -4.87 -10.15 -8.25
C ASN A 59 -3.49 -10.77 -8.03
N HIS A 60 -2.71 -10.23 -7.08
CA HIS A 60 -1.33 -10.64 -6.82
C HIS A 60 -1.12 -11.19 -5.40
N ILE A 61 -2.20 -11.62 -4.73
CA ILE A 61 -2.15 -12.23 -3.39
C ILE A 61 -2.42 -13.74 -3.43
N ASP A 62 -2.08 -14.41 -4.55
CA ASP A 62 -2.18 -15.87 -4.65
C ASP A 62 -1.31 -16.54 -3.57
N PRO A 63 -1.85 -17.54 -2.83
CA PRO A 63 -1.13 -18.20 -1.73
C PRO A 63 0.21 -18.83 -2.14
N ASN A 64 0.30 -19.44 -3.31
CA ASN A 64 1.52 -20.09 -3.78
C ASN A 64 2.60 -19.05 -4.06
N LYS A 65 2.23 -17.95 -4.73
CA LYS A 65 3.12 -16.84 -5.02
C LYS A 65 3.59 -16.14 -3.75
N LEU A 66 2.68 -15.83 -2.82
CA LEU A 66 3.04 -15.21 -1.54
C LEU A 66 3.98 -16.09 -0.71
N SER A 67 3.86 -17.42 -0.82
CA SER A 67 4.71 -18.35 -0.09
C SER A 67 6.19 -18.24 -0.48
N MET A 68 6.52 -17.74 -1.66
CA MET A 68 7.90 -17.48 -2.09
C MET A 68 8.59 -16.42 -1.24
N PHE A 69 7.82 -15.52 -0.63
CA PHE A 69 8.33 -14.39 0.14
C PHE A 69 8.36 -14.63 1.65
N LYS A 70 8.07 -15.85 2.12
CA LYS A 70 8.18 -16.20 3.54
C LYS A 70 9.60 -15.98 4.06
N GLY A 71 9.72 -15.25 5.19
CA GLY A 71 11.01 -14.89 5.78
C GLY A 71 11.74 -13.74 5.04
N ILE A 72 11.12 -13.16 4.01
CA ILE A 72 11.64 -12.03 3.25
C ILE A 72 10.77 -10.81 3.45
N ILE A 73 9.47 -10.89 3.13
CA ILE A 73 8.50 -9.82 3.35
C ILE A 73 7.87 -10.00 4.73
N ASP A 74 7.92 -8.96 5.53
CA ASP A 74 7.36 -8.93 6.88
C ASP A 74 5.92 -8.40 6.89
N ARG A 75 5.60 -7.46 6.00
CA ARG A 75 4.27 -6.86 5.86
C ARG A 75 3.86 -6.76 4.39
N LEU A 76 2.64 -7.21 4.10
CA LEU A 76 2.00 -6.99 2.81
C LEU A 76 0.74 -6.14 2.98
N SER A 77 0.67 -5.01 2.29
CA SER A 77 -0.49 -4.13 2.24
C SER A 77 -1.26 -4.40 0.95
N CYS A 78 -2.53 -4.71 1.06
CA CYS A 78 -3.37 -5.01 -0.10
C CYS A 78 -4.45 -3.95 -0.28
N GLY A 79 -4.37 -3.22 -1.39
CA GLY A 79 -5.35 -2.20 -1.74
C GLY A 79 -6.69 -2.80 -2.14
N ILE A 80 -7.66 -2.85 -1.24
CA ILE A 80 -9.04 -3.31 -1.48
C ILE A 80 -9.94 -2.13 -1.84
N GLN A 81 -9.81 -1.05 -1.11
CA GLN A 81 -10.51 0.23 -1.18
C GLN A 81 -11.95 0.18 -0.62
N SER A 82 -12.78 -0.81 -0.97
CA SER A 82 -14.14 -1.01 -0.47
C SER A 82 -14.57 -2.46 -0.66
N PHE A 83 -15.55 -2.91 0.11
CA PHE A 83 -16.28 -4.16 -0.07
C PHE A 83 -17.71 -3.95 -0.57
N ASP A 84 -18.08 -2.74 -0.96
CA ASP A 84 -19.37 -2.46 -1.57
C ASP A 84 -19.28 -2.54 -3.09
N ASP A 85 -20.03 -3.48 -3.70
CA ASP A 85 -19.96 -3.75 -5.15
C ASP A 85 -20.31 -2.52 -6.01
N GLU A 86 -21.27 -1.69 -5.56
CA GLU A 86 -21.63 -0.48 -6.30
C GLU A 86 -20.51 0.57 -6.22
N THR A 87 -19.86 0.68 -5.09
CA THR A 87 -18.67 1.53 -4.91
C THR A 87 -17.52 1.02 -5.77
N LEU A 88 -17.24 -0.30 -5.76
CA LEU A 88 -16.20 -0.91 -6.60
C LEU A 88 -16.44 -0.68 -8.10
N LYS A 89 -17.68 -0.74 -8.56
CA LYS A 89 -18.06 -0.42 -9.96
C LYS A 89 -17.78 1.03 -10.28
N LYS A 90 -18.18 1.96 -9.42
CA LYS A 90 -17.96 3.41 -9.61
C LYS A 90 -16.48 3.77 -9.71
N VAL A 91 -15.63 3.15 -8.90
CA VAL A 91 -14.18 3.41 -8.92
C VAL A 91 -13.42 2.48 -9.88
N ALA A 92 -14.11 1.81 -10.81
CA ALA A 92 -13.57 0.93 -11.85
C ALA A 92 -12.73 -0.26 -11.32
N ARG A 93 -13.02 -0.73 -10.11
CA ARG A 93 -12.30 -1.85 -9.48
C ARG A 93 -13.02 -3.19 -9.62
N TYR A 94 -14.35 -3.18 -9.68
CA TYR A 94 -15.17 -4.40 -9.75
C TYR A 94 -14.74 -5.34 -10.88
N ASN A 95 -14.66 -4.82 -12.10
CA ASN A 95 -14.27 -5.64 -13.27
C ASN A 95 -12.80 -6.07 -13.23
N LYS A 96 -11.95 -5.34 -12.51
CA LYS A 96 -10.51 -5.63 -12.43
C LYS A 96 -10.20 -6.68 -11.37
N PHE A 97 -10.85 -6.62 -10.22
CA PHE A 97 -10.47 -7.37 -9.02
C PHE A 97 -11.55 -8.33 -8.52
N GLY A 98 -12.79 -8.18 -9.00
CA GLY A 98 -13.94 -8.99 -8.62
C GLY A 98 -14.91 -8.30 -7.68
N SER A 99 -15.94 -9.03 -7.30
CA SER A 99 -16.97 -8.66 -6.34
C SER A 99 -16.42 -8.67 -4.91
N SER A 100 -17.16 -8.06 -4.00
CA SER A 100 -16.90 -8.12 -2.55
C SER A 100 -16.65 -9.55 -2.06
N LYS A 101 -17.47 -10.50 -2.49
CA LYS A 101 -17.32 -11.91 -2.12
C LYS A 101 -16.00 -12.50 -2.61
N GLU A 102 -15.65 -12.27 -3.88
CA GLU A 102 -14.40 -12.76 -4.46
C GLU A 102 -13.18 -12.13 -3.78
N LEU A 103 -13.25 -10.85 -3.43
CA LEU A 103 -12.21 -10.17 -2.66
C LEU A 103 -12.01 -10.81 -1.28
N GLN A 104 -13.10 -11.07 -0.55
CA GLN A 104 -13.07 -11.74 0.75
C GLN A 104 -12.46 -13.14 0.65
N GLU A 105 -12.81 -13.92 -0.38
CA GLU A 105 -12.25 -15.26 -0.63
C GLU A 105 -10.75 -15.20 -0.93
N LYS A 106 -10.28 -14.24 -1.74
CA LYS A 106 -8.86 -14.04 -2.02
C LYS A 106 -8.08 -13.68 -0.75
N ILE A 107 -8.59 -12.73 0.02
CA ILE A 107 -7.97 -12.30 1.28
C ILE A 107 -7.89 -13.46 2.26
N SER A 108 -8.99 -14.18 2.48
CA SER A 108 -9.03 -15.29 3.42
C SER A 108 -8.01 -16.38 3.11
N LYS A 109 -7.69 -16.61 1.83
CA LYS A 109 -6.65 -17.55 1.39
C LYS A 109 -5.23 -17.01 1.61
N ALA A 110 -5.04 -15.69 1.58
CA ALA A 110 -3.74 -15.03 1.72
C ALA A 110 -3.34 -14.79 3.17
N LEU A 111 -4.31 -14.71 4.08
CA LEU A 111 -4.07 -14.47 5.51
C LEU A 111 -3.19 -15.56 6.12
N GLY A 112 -2.26 -15.15 6.99
CA GLY A 112 -1.34 -16.04 7.71
C GLY A 112 -0.18 -16.60 6.88
N ILE A 113 -0.06 -16.25 5.59
CA ILE A 113 1.10 -16.65 4.76
C ILE A 113 2.32 -15.81 5.12
N LEU A 114 2.14 -14.49 5.21
CA LEU A 114 3.15 -13.54 5.66
C LEU A 114 2.83 -13.07 7.09
N PRO A 115 3.82 -12.58 7.84
CA PRO A 115 3.63 -12.19 9.24
C PRO A 115 2.53 -11.15 9.42
N ILE A 116 2.48 -10.14 8.57
CA ILE A 116 1.50 -9.08 8.62
C ILE A 116 0.83 -8.93 7.26
N PHE A 117 -0.50 -9.07 7.27
CA PHE A 117 -1.35 -8.73 6.14
C PHE A 117 -2.20 -7.52 6.51
N SER A 118 -2.11 -6.43 5.72
CA SER A 118 -2.92 -5.23 5.87
C SER A 118 -3.99 -5.17 4.79
N ILE A 119 -5.21 -4.88 5.19
CA ILE A 119 -6.30 -4.50 4.27
C ILE A 119 -6.36 -2.98 4.21
N ASP A 120 -6.19 -2.42 3.01
CA ASP A 120 -6.27 -0.99 2.81
C ASP A 120 -7.64 -0.61 2.23
N LEU A 121 -8.34 0.26 2.95
CA LEU A 121 -9.64 0.82 2.58
C LEU A 121 -9.49 2.30 2.27
N ILE A 122 -10.35 2.80 1.40
CA ILE A 122 -10.50 4.25 1.16
C ILE A 122 -11.88 4.68 1.62
N PHE A 123 -11.94 5.68 2.47
CA PHE A 123 -13.20 6.29 2.87
C PHE A 123 -13.43 7.65 2.20
N ASN A 124 -14.66 8.15 2.30
CA ASN A 124 -15.11 9.36 1.63
C ASN A 124 -15.05 9.26 0.10
N LEU A 125 -15.28 8.03 -0.42
CA LEU A 125 -15.43 7.79 -1.85
C LEU A 125 -16.68 8.50 -2.40
N PRO A 126 -16.70 8.90 -3.68
CA PRO A 126 -17.83 9.59 -4.27
C PRO A 126 -19.14 8.79 -4.15
N GLY A 127 -20.13 9.42 -3.49
CA GLY A 127 -21.43 8.79 -3.25
C GLY A 127 -21.46 7.73 -2.15
N GLN A 128 -20.35 7.50 -1.46
CA GLN A 128 -20.33 6.63 -0.28
C GLN A 128 -21.19 7.24 0.84
N ASN A 129 -21.98 6.40 1.49
CA ASN A 129 -22.75 6.77 2.67
C ASN A 129 -22.21 6.04 3.92
N GLU A 130 -22.68 6.45 5.09
CA GLU A 130 -22.25 5.88 6.37
C GLU A 130 -22.48 4.37 6.47
N LYS A 131 -23.60 3.88 5.95
CA LYS A 131 -23.92 2.45 5.97
C LYS A 131 -22.92 1.63 5.16
N GLN A 132 -22.50 2.14 4.00
CA GLN A 132 -21.48 1.50 3.17
C GLN A 132 -20.11 1.52 3.85
N LEU A 133 -19.75 2.65 4.49
CA LEU A 133 -18.52 2.73 5.28
C LEU A 133 -18.52 1.70 6.41
N LEU A 134 -19.56 1.66 7.22
CA LEU A 134 -19.66 0.70 8.34
C LEU A 134 -19.61 -0.75 7.86
N ASN A 135 -20.26 -1.07 6.73
CA ASN A 135 -20.17 -2.39 6.12
C ASN A 135 -18.74 -2.76 5.69
N ASP A 136 -18.00 -1.82 5.10
CA ASP A 136 -16.60 -2.02 4.72
C ASP A 136 -15.74 -2.32 5.96
N LEU A 137 -15.93 -1.57 7.05
CA LEU A 137 -15.20 -1.76 8.31
C LEU A 137 -15.55 -3.11 8.96
N GLU A 138 -16.82 -3.49 8.95
CA GLU A 138 -17.29 -4.75 9.53
C GLU A 138 -16.73 -5.96 8.77
N ILE A 139 -16.76 -5.94 7.45
CA ILE A 139 -16.17 -7.01 6.62
C ILE A 139 -14.65 -7.09 6.87
N ALA A 140 -13.94 -5.96 6.87
CA ALA A 140 -12.51 -5.94 7.15
C ALA A 140 -12.19 -6.50 8.54
N LYS A 141 -12.95 -6.11 9.57
CA LYS A 141 -12.81 -6.63 10.93
C LYS A 141 -13.07 -8.13 11.02
N ASN A 142 -14.12 -8.62 10.35
CA ASN A 142 -14.50 -10.04 10.36
C ASN A 142 -13.49 -10.94 9.64
N LEU A 143 -12.78 -10.42 8.64
CA LEU A 143 -11.65 -11.10 8.00
C LEU A 143 -10.45 -11.24 8.93
N ALA A 144 -10.37 -10.44 9.98
CA ALA A 144 -9.35 -10.46 11.02
C ALA A 144 -7.89 -10.43 10.48
N PRO A 145 -7.54 -9.48 9.59
CA PRO A 145 -6.15 -9.28 9.22
C PRO A 145 -5.36 -8.73 10.41
N GLN A 146 -4.04 -8.81 10.34
CA GLN A 146 -3.17 -8.24 11.38
C GLN A 146 -3.25 -6.73 11.43
N GLN A 147 -3.56 -6.08 10.30
CA GLN A 147 -3.68 -4.63 10.20
C GLN A 147 -4.81 -4.23 9.24
N ILE A 148 -5.48 -3.12 9.56
CA ILE A 148 -6.44 -2.46 8.67
C ILE A 148 -6.00 -1.01 8.55
N THR A 149 -5.81 -0.55 7.32
CA THR A 149 -5.48 0.85 7.05
C THR A 149 -6.64 1.51 6.32
N THR A 150 -7.02 2.71 6.76
CA THR A 150 -8.15 3.45 6.19
C THR A 150 -7.68 4.82 5.75
N TYR A 151 -7.56 5.06 4.46
CA TYR A 151 -7.14 6.36 3.94
C TYR A 151 -8.33 7.20 3.51
N PRO A 152 -8.31 8.53 3.73
CA PRO A 152 -9.26 9.41 3.07
C PRO A 152 -9.00 9.42 1.57
N LEU A 153 -10.05 9.58 0.77
CA LEU A 153 -9.86 9.84 -0.66
C LEU A 153 -9.09 11.15 -0.83
N MET A 154 -7.85 11.04 -1.29
CA MET A 154 -7.01 12.21 -1.54
C MET A 154 -7.58 13.04 -2.70
N LYS A 155 -7.86 14.31 -2.44
CA LYS A 155 -8.41 15.26 -3.39
C LYS A 155 -7.32 16.29 -3.71
N SER A 156 -6.85 16.33 -4.94
CA SER A 156 -6.07 17.47 -5.43
C SER A 156 -6.97 18.45 -6.17
N ASN A 157 -6.61 19.74 -6.20
CA ASN A 157 -7.34 20.74 -6.98
C ASN A 157 -7.38 20.40 -8.48
N LEU A 158 -6.41 19.62 -8.97
CA LEU A 158 -6.33 19.17 -10.37
C LEU A 158 -7.25 17.96 -10.66
N THR A 159 -7.54 17.12 -9.66
CA THR A 159 -8.30 15.88 -9.85
C THR A 159 -9.75 15.98 -9.39
N LYS A 160 -10.07 16.93 -8.50
CA LYS A 160 -11.40 17.09 -7.89
C LYS A 160 -12.53 17.23 -8.92
N ASP A 161 -12.34 18.11 -9.89
CA ASP A 161 -13.34 18.36 -10.94
C ASP A 161 -13.44 17.19 -11.93
N ASN A 162 -12.33 16.52 -12.21
CA ASN A 162 -12.29 15.35 -13.10
C ASN A 162 -12.96 14.14 -12.45
N ILE A 163 -12.74 13.91 -11.17
CA ILE A 163 -13.39 12.84 -10.39
C ILE A 163 -14.91 13.11 -10.31
N ALA A 164 -15.32 14.33 -9.98
CA ALA A 164 -16.73 14.70 -9.92
C ALA A 164 -17.42 14.54 -11.28
N LYS A 165 -16.78 14.97 -12.38
CA LYS A 165 -17.30 14.83 -13.74
C LYS A 165 -17.37 13.38 -14.22
N SER A 166 -16.33 12.57 -13.97
CA SER A 166 -16.29 11.17 -14.42
C SER A 166 -17.27 10.27 -13.68
N LEU A 167 -17.60 10.59 -12.43
CA LEU A 167 -18.51 9.81 -11.58
C LEU A 167 -19.92 10.37 -11.53
N GLY A 168 -20.19 11.57 -12.12
CA GLY A 168 -21.50 12.19 -12.14
C GLY A 168 -22.07 12.55 -10.76
N VAL A 169 -21.22 12.65 -9.73
CA VAL A 169 -21.63 12.92 -8.34
C VAL A 169 -20.78 14.02 -7.72
N SER A 170 -21.45 14.94 -7.02
CA SER A 170 -20.77 15.90 -6.14
C SER A 170 -20.12 15.17 -4.97
N ILE A 171 -18.83 15.41 -4.75
CA ILE A 171 -18.12 14.88 -3.58
C ILE A 171 -18.55 15.71 -2.37
N LYS A 172 -19.42 15.14 -1.56
CA LYS A 172 -19.76 15.70 -0.25
C LYS A 172 -18.56 15.49 0.66
N ASP A 173 -18.10 16.53 1.33
CA ASP A 173 -16.96 16.40 2.23
C ASP A 173 -17.42 15.88 3.59
N ASN A 174 -17.35 14.57 3.77
CA ASN A 174 -17.66 13.89 5.03
C ASN A 174 -16.39 13.35 5.70
N GLU A 175 -15.21 13.76 5.26
CA GLU A 175 -13.93 13.16 5.70
C GLU A 175 -13.78 13.14 7.22
N PHE A 176 -13.98 14.28 7.87
CA PHE A 176 -13.87 14.37 9.33
C PHE A 176 -14.89 13.48 10.04
N THR A 177 -16.15 13.49 9.60
CA THR A 177 -17.23 12.68 10.20
C THR A 177 -16.94 11.18 10.05
N TYR A 178 -16.51 10.76 8.86
CA TYR A 178 -16.17 9.35 8.60
C TYR A 178 -14.94 8.91 9.38
N TYR A 179 -13.95 9.79 9.52
CA TYR A 179 -12.79 9.49 10.35
C TYR A 179 -13.16 9.30 11.84
N GLN A 180 -14.08 10.10 12.37
CA GLN A 180 -14.57 9.89 13.74
C GLN A 180 -15.31 8.55 13.89
N ILE A 181 -16.12 8.16 12.90
CA ILE A 181 -16.81 6.85 12.88
C ILE A 181 -15.78 5.72 12.86
N ILE A 182 -14.75 5.80 12.03
CA ILE A 182 -13.68 4.80 11.94
C ILE A 182 -12.95 4.66 13.29
N ARG A 183 -12.57 5.77 13.91
CA ARG A 183 -11.90 5.75 15.21
C ARG A 183 -12.75 5.13 16.31
N GLU A 184 -14.04 5.43 16.36
CA GLU A 184 -14.96 4.83 17.32
C GLU A 184 -15.16 3.34 17.03
N PHE A 185 -15.26 2.96 15.76
CA PHE A 185 -15.41 1.56 15.35
C PHE A 185 -14.21 0.70 15.75
N PHE A 186 -12.99 1.23 15.64
CA PHE A 186 -11.74 0.56 15.99
C PHE A 186 -11.17 1.00 17.35
N LYS A 187 -11.97 1.53 18.28
CA LYS A 187 -11.51 1.99 19.59
C LYS A 187 -10.78 0.94 20.43
N ASP A 188 -11.10 -0.34 20.21
CA ASP A 188 -10.45 -1.48 20.89
C ASP A 188 -9.18 -1.97 20.17
N TYR A 189 -8.85 -1.36 19.04
CA TYR A 189 -7.62 -1.63 18.30
C TYR A 189 -6.51 -0.66 18.71
N THR A 190 -5.27 -1.07 18.57
CA THR A 190 -4.14 -0.15 18.64
C THR A 190 -4.08 0.70 17.36
N GLN A 191 -4.22 2.00 17.49
CA GLN A 191 -3.97 2.93 16.39
C GLN A 191 -2.46 3.14 16.27
N ASN A 192 -1.85 2.63 15.18
CA ASN A 192 -0.40 2.69 14.98
C ASN A 192 0.05 4.05 14.45
N ASN A 193 -0.78 4.66 13.58
CA ASN A 193 -0.59 6.00 13.02
C ASN A 193 -1.95 6.65 12.75
N GLY A 194 -2.02 7.74 12.00
CA GLY A 194 -3.26 8.45 11.69
C GLY A 194 -4.34 7.57 11.04
N TRP A 195 -3.95 6.51 10.33
CA TRP A 195 -4.85 5.76 9.43
C TRP A 195 -4.87 4.25 9.68
N SER A 196 -3.92 3.71 10.46
CA SER A 196 -3.69 2.28 10.60
C SER A 196 -4.06 1.77 11.98
N PHE A 197 -4.78 0.63 12.00
CA PHE A 197 -5.31 -0.01 13.19
C PHE A 197 -4.93 -1.48 13.21
N SER A 198 -4.50 -2.01 14.36
CA SER A 198 -4.15 -3.43 14.54
C SER A 198 -4.63 -3.95 15.89
N LEU A 199 -4.90 -5.26 15.97
CA LEU A 199 -5.28 -5.92 17.22
C LEU A 199 -4.14 -5.91 18.24
N GLU A 200 -2.91 -6.10 17.76
CA GLU A 200 -1.71 -6.02 18.56
C GLU A 200 -0.89 -4.80 18.18
N LYS A 201 -0.09 -4.28 19.14
CA LYS A 201 0.80 -3.17 18.86
C LYS A 201 1.83 -3.61 17.81
N ASN A 202 1.62 -3.15 16.60
CA ASN A 202 2.48 -3.45 15.48
C ASN A 202 3.41 -2.28 15.20
N LYS A 203 4.70 -2.56 15.03
CA LYS A 203 5.71 -1.52 14.74
C LYS A 203 5.88 -1.27 13.24
N LEU A 204 5.37 -2.16 12.39
CA LEU A 204 5.51 -2.03 10.95
C LEU A 204 4.43 -1.09 10.39
N ASN A 205 4.87 0.07 9.97
CA ASN A 205 4.04 1.11 9.36
C ASN A 205 4.46 1.33 7.91
N ASP A 206 3.53 1.82 7.13
CA ASP A 206 3.76 2.28 5.77
C ASP A 206 4.06 3.79 5.68
N GLU A 207 4.02 4.49 6.80
CA GLU A 207 4.21 5.95 6.85
C GLU A 207 5.65 6.36 7.20
N TYR A 208 6.62 5.89 6.44
CA TYR A 208 8.00 6.36 6.58
C TYR A 208 8.14 7.86 6.30
N VAL A 209 7.27 8.39 5.46
CA VAL A 209 7.25 9.80 5.06
C VAL A 209 6.74 10.73 6.18
N SER A 210 5.82 10.25 7.02
CA SER A 210 5.20 11.07 8.06
C SER A 210 6.07 11.24 9.31
N SER A 211 7.07 10.40 9.49
CA SER A 211 7.95 10.43 10.67
C SER A 211 9.14 11.39 10.53
N HIS A 212 9.21 12.19 9.47
CA HIS A 212 10.29 13.12 9.16
C HIS A 212 11.70 12.48 9.07
N HIS A 213 11.76 11.18 8.88
CA HIS A 213 13.02 10.48 8.64
C HIS A 213 13.47 10.66 7.20
N GLU A 214 14.77 10.73 7.00
CA GLU A 214 15.34 10.67 5.68
C GLU A 214 15.13 9.28 5.07
N TYR A 215 14.83 9.26 3.78
CA TYR A 215 14.68 8.04 3.02
C TYR A 215 15.22 8.20 1.61
N LEU A 216 15.78 7.14 1.07
CA LEU A 216 16.28 7.06 -0.29
C LEU A 216 15.35 6.21 -1.15
N GLY A 217 14.79 6.82 -2.18
CA GLY A 217 14.00 6.12 -3.19
C GLY A 217 14.89 5.62 -4.32
N VAL A 218 14.78 4.33 -4.64
CA VAL A 218 15.42 3.70 -5.78
C VAL A 218 14.39 3.18 -6.76
N GLY A 219 14.69 3.24 -8.04
CA GLY A 219 13.77 2.87 -9.09
C GLY A 219 13.13 4.06 -9.80
N SER A 220 12.48 3.79 -10.93
CA SER A 220 11.79 4.79 -11.75
C SER A 220 10.67 5.46 -10.97
N GLY A 221 10.64 6.79 -10.97
CA GLY A 221 9.64 7.59 -10.27
C GLY A 221 9.72 7.55 -8.74
N ALA A 222 10.76 6.95 -8.17
CA ALA A 222 10.93 6.90 -6.72
C ALA A 222 11.28 8.28 -6.16
N PHE A 223 10.78 8.53 -4.95
CA PHE A 223 11.02 9.76 -4.20
C PHE A 223 12.09 9.52 -3.14
N SER A 224 12.97 10.51 -2.94
CA SER A 224 13.91 10.55 -1.82
C SER A 224 13.71 11.84 -1.04
N PHE A 225 13.92 11.78 0.27
CA PHE A 225 14.01 12.96 1.11
C PHE A 225 15.33 12.88 1.89
N LEU A 226 16.28 13.72 1.52
CA LEU A 226 17.66 13.74 2.06
C LEU A 226 18.09 15.18 2.28
N ASP A 227 18.69 15.46 3.43
CA ASP A 227 19.19 16.80 3.79
C ASP A 227 18.15 17.93 3.63
N GLY A 228 16.87 17.61 3.84
CA GLY A 228 15.76 18.55 3.68
C GLY A 228 15.30 18.77 2.24
N GLU A 229 15.84 18.06 1.28
CA GLU A 229 15.49 18.15 -0.14
C GLU A 229 14.66 16.96 -0.60
N LEU A 230 13.61 17.22 -1.38
CA LEU A 230 12.82 16.21 -2.06
C LEU A 230 13.37 15.97 -3.47
N LEU A 231 13.86 14.77 -3.71
CA LEU A 231 14.39 14.35 -5.01
C LEU A 231 13.45 13.32 -5.63
N ILE A 232 13.35 13.33 -6.95
CA ILE A 232 12.48 12.42 -7.71
C ILE A 232 13.27 11.80 -8.86
N ASN A 233 13.28 10.48 -8.92
CA ASN A 233 13.87 9.75 -10.05
C ASN A 233 13.00 9.91 -11.32
N ALA A 234 13.61 9.78 -12.48
CA ALA A 234 12.90 9.85 -13.75
C ALA A 234 11.74 8.84 -13.83
N PHE A 235 10.53 9.30 -14.19
CA PHE A 235 9.36 8.41 -14.36
C PHE A 235 9.46 7.54 -15.61
N ASN A 236 10.03 8.06 -16.69
CA ASN A 236 10.20 7.30 -17.92
C ASN A 236 11.30 6.27 -17.75
N LEU A 237 11.02 5.00 -18.08
CA LEU A 237 11.96 3.89 -17.91
C LEU A 237 13.26 4.05 -18.75
N ASN A 238 13.16 4.62 -19.96
CA ASN A 238 14.33 4.85 -20.79
C ASN A 238 15.20 5.98 -20.24
N ASP A 239 14.59 7.02 -19.68
CA ASP A 239 15.34 8.10 -19.04
C ASP A 239 15.96 7.62 -17.74
N TYR A 240 15.23 6.88 -16.92
CA TYR A 240 15.76 6.22 -15.72
C TYR A 240 16.99 5.35 -16.06
N ALA A 241 16.90 4.54 -17.12
CA ALA A 241 18.00 3.68 -17.56
C ALA A 241 19.27 4.43 -18.01
N LYS A 242 19.17 5.69 -18.38
CA LYS A 242 20.34 6.52 -18.79
C LYS A 242 21.14 7.05 -17.59
N PHE A 243 20.54 7.08 -16.40
CA PHE A 243 21.16 7.59 -15.18
C PHE A 243 21.84 6.50 -14.34
N ILE A 244 21.62 5.24 -14.69
CA ILE A 244 22.24 4.07 -14.06
C ILE A 244 23.48 3.64 -14.84
#